data_18a67672aac5ee2cfaa71622c88f359c
#
_entry.id   18a67672aac5ee2cfaa71622c88f359c
#
_cell.length_a   1.000
_cell.length_b   1.000
_cell.length_c   1.000
_cell.angle_alpha   90.00
_cell.angle_beta   90.00
_cell.angle_gamma   90.00
#
_symmetry.space_group_name_H-M   'P 1'
#
loop_
_entity.id
_entity.type
_entity.pdbx_description
1 polymer ?
#
loop_
_entity_poly.entity_id
_entity_poly.type
_entity_poly.pdbx_seq_one_letter_code
_entity_poly.pdbx_strand_id
1 'polypeptide(L)'
;MLKTVATATALEILGEDYRYPTTLEYDGILENGTLEGNLYIKGSGDPSLGSSHFAPGQNKFLSTWIAALQKAGIKHITGSVISDESIFDTEGVSIKWLREDMGNYYAPGSYGISIFDNMYKLSLQTGAAGTRPVLKGTEPD
;
A
#
# COMPACT_ATOMS: atom_id res chain seq x y z
N MET A 1 -16.40 -20.36 -4.38
CA MET A 1 -17.80 -19.88 -4.35
C MET A 1 -17.98 -18.58 -3.56
N LEU A 2 -17.45 -18.43 -2.34
CA LEU A 2 -17.65 -17.21 -1.54
C LEU A 2 -17.15 -15.93 -2.25
N LYS A 3 -15.98 -15.96 -2.88
CA LYS A 3 -15.43 -14.81 -3.63
C LYS A 3 -16.35 -14.33 -4.74
N THR A 4 -16.96 -15.25 -5.50
CA THR A 4 -17.89 -14.91 -6.58
C THR A 4 -19.14 -14.22 -6.03
N VAL A 5 -19.71 -14.73 -4.94
CA VAL A 5 -20.87 -14.12 -4.29
C VAL A 5 -20.52 -12.72 -3.76
N ALA A 6 -19.40 -12.58 -3.04
CA ALA A 6 -18.96 -11.30 -2.49
C ALA A 6 -18.73 -10.26 -3.61
N THR A 7 -18.07 -10.66 -4.71
CA THR A 7 -17.82 -9.76 -5.85
C THR A 7 -19.12 -9.35 -6.54
N ALA A 8 -20.04 -10.28 -6.77
CA ALA A 8 -21.34 -9.96 -7.38
C ALA A 8 -22.16 -9.02 -6.49
N THR A 9 -22.17 -9.27 -5.18
CA THR A 9 -22.85 -8.39 -4.21
C THR A 9 -22.23 -7.00 -4.18
N ALA A 10 -20.90 -6.91 -4.18
CA ALA A 10 -20.20 -5.63 -4.21
C ALA A 10 -20.54 -4.85 -5.49
N LEU A 11 -20.56 -5.50 -6.65
CA LEU A 11 -20.92 -4.87 -7.92
C LEU A 11 -22.36 -4.36 -7.91
N GLU A 12 -23.29 -5.13 -7.36
CA GLU A 12 -24.71 -4.75 -7.26
C GLU A 12 -24.93 -3.56 -6.31
N ILE A 13 -24.21 -3.54 -5.18
CA ILE A 13 -24.39 -2.49 -4.15
C ILE A 13 -23.62 -1.22 -4.47
N LEU A 14 -22.37 -1.36 -4.91
CA LEU A 14 -21.45 -0.24 -5.10
C LEU A 14 -21.49 0.32 -6.54
N GLY A 15 -21.88 -0.51 -7.51
CA GLY A 15 -21.87 -0.17 -8.92
C GLY A 15 -20.50 -0.36 -9.58
N GLU A 16 -20.50 -0.35 -10.92
CA GLU A 16 -19.28 -0.55 -11.73
C GLU A 16 -18.30 0.63 -11.69
N ASP A 17 -18.79 1.81 -11.36
CA ASP A 17 -18.00 3.05 -11.27
C ASP A 17 -17.37 3.28 -9.90
N TYR A 18 -17.59 2.38 -8.94
CA TYR A 18 -17.00 2.51 -7.61
C TYR A 18 -15.46 2.56 -7.71
N ARG A 19 -14.87 3.46 -6.93
CA ARG A 19 -13.40 3.62 -6.83
C ARG A 19 -13.01 3.67 -5.36
N TYR A 20 -11.84 3.14 -5.07
CA TYR A 20 -11.21 3.23 -3.76
C TYR A 20 -10.37 4.52 -3.70
N PRO A 21 -10.82 5.59 -3.04
CA PRO A 21 -10.03 6.81 -2.96
C PRO A 21 -8.86 6.65 -2.00
N THR A 22 -7.68 7.08 -2.43
CA THR A 22 -6.57 7.34 -1.53
C THR A 22 -6.36 8.85 -1.50
N THR A 23 -6.45 9.47 -0.31
CA THR A 23 -6.31 10.91 -0.15
C THR A 23 -4.99 11.28 0.50
N LEU A 24 -4.44 12.42 0.09
CA LEU A 24 -3.29 13.03 0.72
C LEU A 24 -3.80 14.23 1.54
N GLU A 25 -3.62 14.16 2.83
CA GLU A 25 -4.02 15.19 3.77
C GLU A 25 -2.77 15.70 4.51
N TYR A 26 -2.79 16.92 5.00
CA TYR A 26 -1.69 17.44 5.79
C TYR A 26 -2.18 18.32 6.94
N ASP A 27 -1.41 18.40 8.00
CA ASP A 27 -1.56 19.37 9.08
C ASP A 27 -0.42 20.40 9.05
N GLY A 28 -0.54 21.42 9.89
CA GLY A 28 0.52 22.42 10.08
C GLY A 28 0.46 23.58 9.08
N ILE A 29 1.62 24.21 8.85
CA ILE A 29 1.75 25.44 8.08
C ILE A 29 2.56 25.18 6.83
N LEU A 30 2.05 25.61 5.68
CA LEU A 30 2.77 25.55 4.39
C LEU A 30 3.27 26.94 4.02
N GLU A 31 4.59 27.14 4.09
CA GLU A 31 5.24 28.37 3.72
C GLU A 31 6.45 28.13 2.82
N ASN A 32 6.59 28.92 1.76
CA ASN A 32 7.74 28.88 0.83
C ASN A 32 8.04 27.47 0.27
N GLY A 33 7.03 26.63 0.15
CA GLY A 33 7.17 25.25 -0.32
C GLY A 33 7.57 24.23 0.75
N THR A 34 7.67 24.66 2.00
CA THR A 34 7.96 23.78 3.15
C THR A 34 6.69 23.61 3.98
N LEU A 35 6.31 22.39 4.21
CA LEU A 35 5.26 22.01 5.15
C LEU A 35 5.89 21.78 6.52
N GLU A 36 5.62 22.68 7.46
CA GLU A 36 5.94 22.52 8.88
C GLU A 36 4.80 21.75 9.56
N GLY A 37 4.81 20.43 9.40
CA GLY A 37 3.75 19.53 9.83
C GLY A 37 3.88 18.15 9.21
N ASN A 38 2.84 17.34 9.30
CA ASN A 38 2.81 15.98 8.83
C ASN A 38 2.00 15.85 7.54
N LEU A 39 2.37 14.85 6.72
CA LEU A 39 1.60 14.38 5.59
C LEU A 39 0.92 13.07 5.96
N TYR A 40 -0.36 12.95 5.71
CA TYR A 40 -1.14 11.74 5.90
C TYR A 40 -1.54 11.15 4.56
N ILE A 41 -1.26 9.86 4.39
CA ILE A 41 -1.74 9.07 3.26
C ILE A 41 -2.91 8.25 3.79
N LYS A 42 -4.11 8.66 3.48
CA LYS A 42 -5.34 8.03 3.99
C LYS A 42 -5.89 7.05 2.97
N GLY A 43 -5.87 5.78 3.32
CA GLY A 43 -6.35 4.70 2.49
C GLY A 43 -7.82 4.39 2.67
N SER A 44 -8.41 3.75 1.65
CA SER A 44 -9.77 3.24 1.68
C SER A 44 -9.86 1.75 1.38
N GLY A 45 -8.74 1.03 1.46
CA GLY A 45 -8.67 -0.39 1.15
C GLY A 45 -8.44 -0.71 -0.32
N ASP A 46 -7.82 0.21 -1.09
CA ASP A 46 -7.45 -0.03 -2.49
C ASP A 46 -6.39 -1.13 -2.61
N PRO A 47 -6.69 -2.29 -3.20
CA PRO A 47 -5.73 -3.37 -3.35
C PRO A 47 -4.84 -3.20 -4.59
N SER A 48 -5.04 -2.16 -5.39
CA SER A 48 -4.43 -2.05 -6.71
C SER A 48 -3.10 -1.28 -6.73
N LEU A 49 -2.76 -0.58 -5.64
CA LEU A 49 -1.59 0.30 -5.58
C LEU A 49 -0.27 -0.47 -5.73
N GLY A 50 0.40 -0.33 -6.86
CA GLY A 50 1.65 -1.04 -7.17
C GLY A 50 1.47 -2.55 -7.40
N SER A 51 0.25 -3.04 -7.50
CA SER A 51 -0.03 -4.46 -7.67
C SER A 51 0.57 -5.03 -8.94
N SER A 52 1.20 -6.19 -8.82
CA SER A 52 1.79 -6.94 -9.93
C SER A 52 0.76 -7.54 -10.90
N HIS A 53 -0.53 -7.49 -10.54
CA HIS A 53 -1.64 -7.95 -11.39
C HIS A 53 -2.00 -6.98 -12.52
N PHE A 54 -1.45 -5.75 -12.49
CA PHE A 54 -1.64 -4.76 -13.54
C PHE A 54 -0.43 -4.67 -14.46
N ALA A 55 -0.66 -4.29 -15.72
CA ALA A 55 0.43 -4.17 -16.69
C ALA A 55 1.48 -3.13 -16.24
N PRO A 56 2.77 -3.37 -16.52
CA PRO A 56 3.83 -2.41 -16.21
C PRO A 56 3.50 -1.02 -16.76
N GLY A 57 3.59 0.00 -15.91
CA GLY A 57 3.30 1.41 -16.27
C GLY A 57 1.82 1.83 -16.12
N GLN A 58 0.90 0.93 -15.86
CA GLN A 58 -0.48 1.30 -15.52
C GLN A 58 -0.59 1.82 -14.08
N ASN A 59 0.27 1.35 -13.19
CA ASN A 59 0.24 1.76 -11.80
C ASN A 59 1.27 2.85 -11.52
N LYS A 60 0.83 4.10 -11.59
CA LYS A 60 1.65 5.31 -11.39
C LYS A 60 1.30 6.04 -10.09
N PHE A 61 0.79 5.33 -9.09
CA PHE A 61 0.26 5.96 -7.88
C PHE A 61 1.29 6.88 -7.20
N LEU A 62 2.55 6.48 -7.07
CA LEU A 62 3.60 7.32 -6.48
C LEU A 62 3.82 8.61 -7.26
N SER A 63 3.93 8.53 -8.59
CA SER A 63 4.10 9.74 -9.42
C SER A 63 2.87 10.64 -9.38
N THR A 64 1.67 10.06 -9.26
CA THR A 64 0.42 10.80 -9.09
C THR A 64 0.39 11.52 -7.74
N TRP A 65 0.80 10.87 -6.68
CA TRP A 65 0.88 11.49 -5.34
C TRP A 65 1.92 12.60 -5.30
N ILE A 66 3.11 12.37 -5.87
CA ILE A 66 4.17 13.40 -5.98
C ILE A 66 3.65 14.61 -6.77
N ALA A 67 2.98 14.38 -7.89
CA ALA A 67 2.41 15.48 -8.69
C ALA A 67 1.32 16.25 -7.92
N ALA A 68 0.50 15.57 -7.11
CA ALA A 68 -0.49 16.21 -6.26
C ALA A 68 0.16 17.10 -5.19
N LEU A 69 1.22 16.62 -4.52
CA LEU A 69 1.98 17.40 -3.55
C LEU A 69 2.64 18.63 -4.19
N GLN A 70 3.26 18.45 -5.36
CA GLN A 70 3.85 19.56 -6.11
C GLN A 70 2.80 20.60 -6.51
N LYS A 71 1.63 20.15 -6.96
CA LYS A 71 0.51 21.04 -7.28
C LYS A 71 -0.01 21.81 -6.06
N ALA A 72 0.01 21.19 -4.88
CA ALA A 72 -0.30 21.85 -3.61
C ALA A 72 0.81 22.80 -3.13
N GLY A 73 1.95 22.83 -3.82
CA GLY A 73 3.11 23.67 -3.46
C GLY A 73 4.05 23.04 -2.43
N ILE A 74 3.84 21.78 -2.03
CA ILE A 74 4.68 21.09 -1.06
C ILE A 74 5.91 20.53 -1.77
N LYS A 75 7.10 20.97 -1.32
CA LYS A 75 8.41 20.53 -1.81
C LYS A 75 9.24 19.87 -0.70
N HIS A 76 9.00 20.27 0.52
CA HIS A 76 9.68 19.82 1.71
C HIS A 76 8.69 19.56 2.82
N ILE A 77 8.91 18.53 3.63
CA ILE A 77 8.10 18.17 4.79
C ILE A 77 9.07 18.04 5.96
N THR A 78 8.83 18.78 7.05
CA THR A 78 9.67 18.76 8.25
C THR A 78 9.22 17.72 9.26
N GLY A 79 7.94 17.33 9.22
CA GLY A 79 7.36 16.31 10.07
C GLY A 79 7.46 14.91 9.45
N SER A 80 6.44 14.12 9.72
CA SER A 80 6.37 12.71 9.30
C SER A 80 5.43 12.50 8.12
N VAL A 81 5.68 11.44 7.34
CA VAL A 81 4.71 10.86 6.41
C VAL A 81 4.04 9.70 7.15
N ILE A 82 2.72 9.78 7.31
CA ILE A 82 1.93 8.89 8.15
C ILE A 82 0.92 8.14 7.27
N SER A 83 0.90 6.82 7.37
CA SER A 83 -0.12 5.97 6.78
C SER A 83 -1.34 5.95 7.70
N ASP A 84 -2.50 6.41 7.19
CA ASP A 84 -3.77 6.35 7.90
C ASP A 84 -4.64 5.22 7.36
N GLU A 85 -4.71 4.16 8.14
CA GLU A 85 -5.45 2.93 7.83
C GLU A 85 -6.75 2.81 8.65
N SER A 86 -7.19 3.88 9.27
CA SER A 86 -8.30 3.92 10.23
C SER A 86 -9.67 3.52 9.67
N ILE A 87 -9.77 3.30 8.35
CA ILE A 87 -10.99 2.78 7.72
C ILE A 87 -11.27 1.33 8.12
N PHE A 88 -10.25 0.56 8.45
CA PHE A 88 -10.36 -0.80 8.96
C PHE A 88 -9.82 -0.87 10.39
N ASP A 89 -10.20 -1.93 11.11
CA ASP A 89 -9.55 -2.28 12.36
C ASP A 89 -8.14 -2.86 12.11
N THR A 90 -7.44 -3.15 13.21
CA THR A 90 -6.06 -3.66 13.15
C THR A 90 -5.98 -5.16 12.83
N GLU A 91 -7.12 -5.85 12.64
CA GLU A 91 -7.17 -7.29 12.38
C GLU A 91 -7.16 -7.60 10.88
N GLY A 92 -6.16 -7.13 10.15
CA GLY A 92 -6.02 -7.35 8.71
C GLY A 92 -5.91 -8.83 8.30
N VAL A 93 -5.50 -9.71 9.23
CA VAL A 93 -5.36 -11.15 9.02
C VAL A 93 -6.31 -11.89 9.94
N SER A 94 -7.22 -12.69 9.35
CA SER A 94 -8.15 -13.49 10.16
C SER A 94 -7.43 -14.49 11.05
N ILE A 95 -7.82 -14.57 12.33
CA ILE A 95 -7.33 -15.57 13.28
C ILE A 95 -7.61 -17.03 12.86
N LYS A 96 -8.51 -17.21 11.90
CA LYS A 96 -8.88 -18.54 11.35
C LYS A 96 -7.98 -18.98 10.19
N TRP A 97 -7.07 -18.12 9.75
CA TRP A 97 -6.13 -18.50 8.69
C TRP A 97 -5.06 -19.44 9.26
N LEU A 98 -4.68 -20.42 8.44
CA LEU A 98 -3.61 -21.34 8.83
C LEU A 98 -2.28 -20.58 8.89
N ARG A 99 -1.52 -20.83 9.93
CA ARG A 99 -0.19 -20.23 10.11
C ARG A 99 0.76 -20.57 8.97
N GLU A 100 0.62 -21.76 8.42
CA GLU A 100 1.41 -22.27 7.30
C GLU A 100 1.16 -21.47 6.00
N ASP A 101 0.00 -20.84 5.87
CA ASP A 101 -0.34 -20.02 4.72
C ASP A 101 0.20 -18.59 4.83
N MET A 102 0.52 -18.14 6.04
CA MET A 102 1.07 -16.80 6.26
C MET A 102 2.46 -16.68 5.62
N GLY A 103 2.63 -15.61 4.84
CA GLY A 103 3.84 -15.39 4.04
C GLY A 103 3.77 -15.91 2.61
N ASN A 104 2.69 -16.60 2.24
CA ASN A 104 2.43 -16.90 0.83
C ASN A 104 1.79 -15.70 0.11
N TYR A 105 2.02 -15.60 -1.19
CA TYR A 105 1.50 -14.52 -2.03
C TYR A 105 -0.03 -14.39 -2.04
N TYR A 106 -0.75 -15.42 -1.64
CA TYR A 106 -2.21 -15.46 -1.59
C TYR A 106 -2.80 -15.14 -0.20
N ALA A 107 -1.93 -14.90 0.78
CA ALA A 107 -2.31 -14.67 2.17
C ALA A 107 -1.86 -13.30 2.76
N PRO A 108 -1.67 -12.24 1.95
CA PRO A 108 -1.50 -10.91 2.53
C PRO A 108 -2.79 -10.49 3.22
N GLY A 109 -2.67 -9.80 4.34
CA GLY A 109 -3.80 -9.24 5.06
C GLY A 109 -4.49 -8.12 4.28
N SER A 110 -5.69 -7.74 4.73
CA SER A 110 -6.46 -6.61 4.18
C SER A 110 -6.30 -5.42 5.10
N TYR A 111 -5.77 -4.33 4.56
CA TYR A 111 -5.48 -3.09 5.29
C TYR A 111 -6.08 -1.88 4.58
N GLY A 112 -6.20 -0.77 5.28
CA GLY A 112 -6.68 0.48 4.68
C GLY A 112 -5.76 0.99 3.57
N ILE A 113 -4.46 0.71 3.69
CA ILE A 113 -3.46 0.94 2.64
C ILE A 113 -2.76 -0.38 2.35
N SER A 114 -2.82 -0.82 1.10
CA SER A 114 -2.09 -1.97 0.59
C SER A 114 -1.30 -1.54 -0.64
N ILE A 115 0.01 -1.67 -0.59
CA ILE A 115 0.90 -1.35 -1.72
C ILE A 115 1.73 -2.57 -2.09
N PHE A 116 2.01 -2.74 -3.39
CA PHE A 116 2.81 -3.85 -3.93
C PHE A 116 2.30 -5.23 -3.46
N ASP A 117 0.96 -5.41 -3.44
CA ASP A 117 0.30 -6.64 -2.99
C ASP A 117 0.63 -7.00 -1.51
N ASN A 118 1.05 -6.04 -0.68
CA ASN A 118 1.60 -6.25 0.67
C ASN A 118 2.75 -7.27 0.69
N MET A 119 3.54 -7.31 -0.35
CA MET A 119 4.66 -8.24 -0.50
C MET A 119 5.95 -7.48 -0.81
N TYR A 120 7.04 -8.10 -0.44
CA TYR A 120 8.37 -7.69 -0.88
C TYR A 120 9.22 -8.91 -1.20
N LYS A 121 10.16 -8.75 -2.12
CA LYS A 121 11.13 -9.79 -2.47
C LYS A 121 12.45 -9.52 -1.76
N LEU A 122 13.00 -10.55 -1.16
CA LEU A 122 14.35 -10.54 -0.61
C LEU A 122 15.28 -11.26 -1.58
N SER A 123 16.28 -10.57 -2.07
CA SER A 123 17.36 -11.17 -2.85
C SER A 123 18.51 -11.54 -1.93
N LEU A 124 18.76 -12.82 -1.78
CA LEU A 124 19.82 -13.35 -0.93
C LEU A 124 20.89 -14.05 -1.77
N GLN A 125 22.15 -13.76 -1.46
CA GLN A 125 23.27 -14.51 -1.99
C GLN A 125 23.72 -15.55 -0.97
N THR A 126 23.65 -16.82 -1.34
CA THR A 126 24.17 -17.91 -0.54
C THR A 126 25.65 -18.17 -0.89
N GLY A 127 26.42 -18.63 0.09
CA GLY A 127 27.80 -19.06 -0.07
C GLY A 127 27.97 -20.58 0.17
N ALA A 128 29.14 -21.00 0.62
CA ALA A 128 29.40 -22.37 0.99
C ALA A 128 28.47 -22.85 2.13
N ALA A 129 28.27 -24.16 2.24
CA ALA A 129 27.47 -24.75 3.30
C ALA A 129 27.97 -24.30 4.68
N GLY A 130 27.05 -23.89 5.57
CA GLY A 130 27.34 -23.36 6.91
C GLY A 130 27.61 -21.86 6.97
N THR A 131 27.69 -21.16 5.83
CA THR A 131 27.82 -19.70 5.83
C THR A 131 26.46 -19.00 5.90
N ARG A 132 26.43 -17.77 6.46
CA ARG A 132 25.20 -16.97 6.47
C ARG A 132 24.97 -16.37 5.09
N PRO A 133 23.71 -16.34 4.58
CA PRO A 133 23.39 -15.63 3.36
C PRO A 133 23.57 -14.12 3.55
N VAL A 134 23.94 -13.45 2.47
CA VAL A 134 24.08 -11.98 2.42
C VAL A 134 22.87 -11.39 1.71
N LEU A 135 22.20 -10.41 2.33
CA LEU A 135 21.14 -9.66 1.69
C LEU A 135 21.74 -8.80 0.55
N LYS A 136 21.22 -8.95 -0.64
CA LYS A 136 21.63 -8.20 -1.84
C LYS A 136 20.69 -7.05 -2.17
N GLY A 137 19.45 -7.16 -1.78
CA GLY A 137 18.45 -6.11 -1.98
C GLY A 137 17.06 -6.58 -1.68
N THR A 138 16.16 -5.62 -1.71
CA THR A 138 14.71 -5.81 -1.60
C THR A 138 14.05 -5.24 -2.86
N GLU A 139 12.84 -5.67 -3.14
CA GLU A 139 11.96 -5.09 -4.15
C GLU A 139 10.54 -5.06 -3.56
N PRO A 140 9.92 -3.87 -3.38
CA PRO A 140 10.49 -2.54 -3.63
C PRO A 140 11.66 -2.21 -2.71
N ASP A 141 12.50 -1.22 -3.16
CA ASP A 141 13.67 -0.72 -2.42
C ASP A 141 13.29 0.08 -1.18
#